data_1d7aeb22102af64c57d98e6447a77c08
#
_entry.id   1d7aeb22102af64c57d98e6447a77c08
#
_cell.length_a   1.000
_cell.length_b   1.000
_cell.length_c   1.000
_cell.angle_alpha   90.00
_cell.angle_beta   90.00
_cell.angle_gamma   90.00
#
_symmetry.space_group_name_H-M   'P 1'
#
loop_
_entity.id
_entity.type
_entity.pdbx_description
1 polymer ?
#
loop_
_entity_poly.entity_id
_entity_poly.type
_entity_poly.pdbx_seq_one_letter_code
_entity_poly.pdbx_strand_id
1 'polypeptide(L)'
;MKACYLILSHKNPQQIYRLISIIKAASPDCYIILSHDSRNCDVDVSRLERIPGVRVQFATADRGDFSLVQNYMSAVDWLVNNNIDFDWLIKLSAQDYPTRPISEIEYSLSKTQYDGFMEYFKVFSPESHWSIKEGSGRYLYRYKKNPFSLPKWLFSVLKATRIVNQLQKFFRIDFEYGLRFGFKPKSIFNSNFQCYG
;
A
#
# COMPACT_ATOMS: atom_id res chain seq x y z
N MET A 1 -15.61 -21.77 -1.28
CA MET A 1 -15.00 -20.47 -1.60
C MET A 1 -13.49 -20.67 -1.70
N LYS A 2 -12.88 -20.15 -2.75
CA LYS A 2 -11.43 -20.13 -2.91
C LYS A 2 -10.88 -18.76 -2.55
N ALA A 3 -10.09 -18.67 -1.50
CA ALA A 3 -9.46 -17.44 -1.07
C ALA A 3 -8.07 -17.28 -1.70
N CYS A 4 -7.74 -16.07 -2.12
CA CYS A 4 -6.39 -15.66 -2.48
C CYS A 4 -5.94 -14.53 -1.54
N TYR A 5 -4.77 -14.68 -0.94
CA TYR A 5 -4.19 -13.69 -0.04
C TYR A 5 -3.02 -12.99 -0.73
N LEU A 6 -3.11 -11.69 -0.90
CA LEU A 6 -1.99 -10.86 -1.37
C LEU A 6 -1.36 -10.15 -0.18
N ILE A 7 -0.15 -10.58 0.18
CA ILE A 7 0.59 -10.06 1.33
C ILE A 7 1.70 -9.15 0.84
N LEU A 8 1.64 -7.86 1.21
CA LEU A 8 2.70 -6.89 0.92
C LEU A 8 3.68 -6.82 2.10
N SER A 9 4.97 -6.98 1.84
CA SER A 9 5.98 -7.04 2.88
C SER A 9 7.28 -6.31 2.52
N HIS A 10 8.01 -5.86 3.54
CA HIS A 10 9.30 -5.18 3.38
C HIS A 10 10.23 -5.36 4.59
N LYS A 11 9.80 -6.09 5.61
CA LYS A 11 10.58 -6.31 6.85
C LYS A 11 9.99 -7.44 7.68
N ASN A 12 10.73 -7.86 8.72
CA ASN A 12 10.31 -8.82 9.73
C ASN A 12 9.91 -10.20 9.16
N PRO A 13 10.86 -10.99 8.62
CA PRO A 13 10.60 -12.29 8.03
C PRO A 13 9.85 -13.26 8.96
N GLN A 14 10.11 -13.20 10.26
CA GLN A 14 9.45 -14.09 11.23
C GLN A 14 7.94 -13.83 11.31
N GLN A 15 7.52 -12.56 11.20
CA GLN A 15 6.09 -12.22 11.17
C GLN A 15 5.45 -12.68 9.85
N ILE A 16 6.17 -12.57 8.73
CA ILE A 16 5.71 -13.07 7.42
C ILE A 16 5.46 -14.57 7.50
N TYR A 17 6.44 -15.34 7.99
CA TYR A 17 6.29 -16.80 8.13
C TYR A 17 5.14 -17.19 9.04
N ARG A 18 4.97 -16.49 10.17
CA ARG A 18 3.87 -16.70 11.11
C ARG A 18 2.52 -16.47 10.45
N LEU A 19 2.37 -15.34 9.75
CA LEU A 19 1.12 -14.98 9.06
C LEU A 19 0.76 -16.04 8.00
N ILE A 20 1.71 -16.40 7.14
CA ILE A 20 1.51 -17.42 6.11
C ILE A 20 1.15 -18.77 6.74
N SER A 21 1.85 -19.17 7.80
CA SER A 21 1.58 -20.44 8.49
C SER A 21 0.17 -20.51 9.07
N ILE A 22 -0.31 -19.42 9.68
CA ILE A 22 -1.67 -19.36 10.25
C ILE A 22 -2.73 -19.41 9.15
N ILE A 23 -2.55 -18.66 8.07
CA ILE A 23 -3.47 -18.70 6.94
C ILE A 23 -3.52 -20.11 6.37
N LYS A 24 -2.38 -20.74 6.09
CA LYS A 24 -2.31 -22.08 5.52
C LYS A 24 -2.81 -23.17 6.44
N ALA A 25 -2.64 -23.03 7.75
CA ALA A 25 -3.18 -23.99 8.71
C ALA A 25 -4.72 -23.99 8.74
N ALA A 26 -5.35 -22.82 8.54
CA ALA A 26 -6.80 -22.68 8.57
C ALA A 26 -7.46 -22.82 7.18
N SER A 27 -6.74 -22.50 6.11
CA SER A 27 -7.19 -22.56 4.72
C SER A 27 -6.08 -23.20 3.84
N PRO A 28 -5.92 -24.52 3.88
CA PRO A 28 -4.83 -25.23 3.17
C PRO A 28 -4.85 -24.99 1.65
N ASP A 29 -6.03 -24.90 1.06
CA ASP A 29 -6.22 -24.78 -0.38
C ASP A 29 -6.18 -23.32 -0.89
N CYS A 30 -6.04 -22.33 0.01
CA CYS A 30 -5.93 -20.94 -0.41
C CYS A 30 -4.66 -20.70 -1.23
N TYR A 31 -4.69 -19.67 -2.09
CA TYR A 31 -3.50 -19.18 -2.76
C TYR A 31 -2.91 -17.98 -2.01
N ILE A 32 -1.59 -17.89 -1.93
CA ILE A 32 -0.91 -16.76 -1.30
C ILE A 32 0.13 -16.20 -2.25
N ILE A 33 0.04 -14.93 -2.59
CA ILE A 33 1.14 -14.16 -3.19
C ILE A 33 1.77 -13.30 -2.12
N LEU A 34 3.04 -13.53 -1.86
CA LEU A 34 3.89 -12.64 -1.07
C LEU A 34 4.62 -11.68 -2.01
N SER A 35 4.19 -10.43 -2.07
CA SER A 35 4.92 -9.36 -2.75
C SER A 35 5.91 -8.72 -1.76
N HIS A 36 7.19 -9.03 -1.91
CA HIS A 36 8.24 -8.68 -0.95
C HIS A 36 9.23 -7.65 -1.51
N ASP A 37 9.44 -6.57 -0.76
CA ASP A 37 10.51 -5.62 -1.00
C ASP A 37 11.75 -6.01 -0.22
N SER A 38 12.73 -6.60 -0.90
CA SER A 38 13.95 -7.14 -0.30
C SER A 38 15.00 -6.10 0.10
N ARG A 39 14.76 -4.82 -0.14
CA ARG A 39 15.73 -3.75 0.19
C ARG A 39 16.07 -3.65 1.69
N ASN A 40 15.17 -4.10 2.56
CA ASN A 40 15.37 -4.01 4.01
C ASN A 40 15.66 -5.35 4.68
N CYS A 41 15.20 -6.45 4.11
CA CYS A 41 15.48 -7.80 4.58
C CYS A 41 15.15 -8.81 3.49
N ASP A 42 15.77 -9.99 3.58
CA ASP A 42 15.47 -11.12 2.71
C ASP A 42 14.49 -12.10 3.37
N VAL A 43 13.80 -12.87 2.53
CA VAL A 43 12.97 -14.00 2.93
C VAL A 43 13.52 -15.29 2.30
N ASP A 44 13.37 -16.40 3.01
CA ASP A 44 13.71 -17.71 2.46
C ASP A 44 12.62 -18.16 1.47
N VAL A 45 12.85 -17.83 0.20
CA VAL A 45 11.94 -18.17 -0.91
C VAL A 45 11.75 -19.68 -1.00
N SER A 46 12.82 -20.45 -0.88
CA SER A 46 12.78 -21.92 -0.98
C SER A 46 11.91 -22.55 0.10
N ARG A 47 11.92 -21.97 1.30
CA ARG A 47 11.04 -22.40 2.40
C ARG A 47 9.58 -22.07 2.11
N LEU A 48 9.32 -20.88 1.60
CA LEU A 48 7.95 -20.40 1.35
C LEU A 48 7.30 -21.13 0.17
N GLU A 49 8.01 -21.27 -0.94
CA GLU A 49 7.46 -21.89 -2.15
C GLU A 49 7.37 -23.42 -2.06
N ARG A 50 7.93 -24.05 -1.02
CA ARG A 50 7.62 -25.45 -0.67
C ARG A 50 6.22 -25.63 -0.08
N ILE A 51 5.58 -24.54 0.36
CA ILE A 51 4.21 -24.59 0.85
C ILE A 51 3.28 -24.53 -0.36
N PRO A 52 2.42 -25.53 -0.59
CA PRO A 52 1.52 -25.55 -1.74
C PRO A 52 0.67 -24.30 -1.85
N GLY A 53 0.61 -23.69 -3.04
CA GLY A 53 -0.17 -22.47 -3.29
C GLY A 53 0.45 -21.18 -2.71
N VAL A 54 1.72 -21.20 -2.32
CA VAL A 54 2.45 -19.98 -1.93
C VAL A 54 3.43 -19.59 -3.04
N ARG A 55 3.37 -18.32 -3.46
CA ARG A 55 4.27 -17.72 -4.44
C ARG A 55 4.92 -16.47 -3.89
N VAL A 56 6.22 -16.34 -4.10
CA VAL A 56 6.97 -15.12 -3.75
C VAL A 56 7.25 -14.32 -5.01
N GLN A 57 6.94 -13.02 -4.97
CA GLN A 57 7.29 -12.04 -5.99
C GLN A 57 8.11 -10.92 -5.36
N PHE A 58 9.20 -10.53 -6.00
CA PHE A 58 9.97 -9.38 -5.56
C PHE A 58 9.47 -8.12 -6.24
N ALA A 59 9.26 -7.08 -5.44
CA ALA A 59 8.80 -5.79 -5.92
C ALA A 59 9.37 -4.68 -5.05
N THR A 60 9.64 -3.53 -5.63
CA THR A 60 10.09 -2.36 -4.89
C THR A 60 8.97 -1.36 -4.74
N ALA A 61 8.78 -0.85 -3.53
CA ALA A 61 7.76 0.15 -3.25
C ALA A 61 8.27 1.25 -2.35
N ASP A 62 8.13 2.48 -2.78
CA ASP A 62 8.45 3.64 -1.97
C ASP A 62 7.21 4.16 -1.26
N ARG A 63 7.34 4.41 0.04
CA ARG A 63 6.26 4.96 0.84
C ARG A 63 5.79 6.30 0.27
N GLY A 64 4.47 6.45 0.08
CA GLY A 64 3.87 7.66 -0.50
C GLY A 64 4.13 7.82 -2.00
N ASP A 65 4.41 6.72 -2.69
CA ASP A 65 4.60 6.67 -4.13
C ASP A 65 3.60 5.70 -4.78
N PHE A 66 3.32 5.90 -6.06
CA PHE A 66 2.41 5.03 -6.82
C PHE A 66 2.94 3.59 -6.94
N SER A 67 4.24 3.36 -6.74
CA SER A 67 4.84 2.03 -6.76
C SER A 67 4.17 1.02 -5.80
N LEU A 68 3.60 1.48 -4.68
CA LEU A 68 2.79 0.62 -3.79
C LEU A 68 1.55 0.07 -4.50
N VAL A 69 0.85 0.93 -5.25
CA VAL A 69 -0.33 0.55 -6.03
C VAL A 69 0.09 -0.32 -7.21
N GLN A 70 1.17 0.03 -7.88
CA GLN A 70 1.69 -0.74 -9.01
C GLN A 70 2.08 -2.16 -8.61
N ASN A 71 2.68 -2.37 -7.44
CA ASN A 71 2.99 -3.71 -6.93
C ASN A 71 1.73 -4.54 -6.68
N TYR A 72 0.68 -3.91 -6.15
CA TYR A 72 -0.62 -4.56 -6.02
C TYR A 72 -1.17 -4.98 -7.39
N MET A 73 -1.22 -4.05 -8.34
CA MET A 73 -1.71 -4.33 -9.70
C MET A 73 -0.91 -5.43 -10.39
N SER A 74 0.43 -5.38 -10.29
CA SER A 74 1.30 -6.41 -10.87
C SER A 74 1.05 -7.80 -10.30
N ALA A 75 0.72 -7.90 -9.00
CA ALA A 75 0.36 -9.18 -8.40
C ALA A 75 -1.01 -9.68 -8.89
N VAL A 76 -1.97 -8.78 -9.06
CA VAL A 76 -3.29 -9.11 -9.65
C VAL A 76 -3.13 -9.56 -11.10
N ASP A 77 -2.38 -8.82 -11.91
CA ASP A 77 -2.09 -9.19 -13.30
C ASP A 77 -1.43 -10.57 -13.39
N TRP A 78 -0.51 -10.87 -12.48
CA TRP A 78 0.12 -12.19 -12.43
C TRP A 78 -0.89 -13.30 -12.12
N LEU A 79 -1.80 -13.11 -11.16
CA LEU A 79 -2.86 -14.06 -10.82
C LEU A 79 -3.73 -14.36 -12.04
N VAL A 80 -4.19 -13.31 -12.72
CA VAL A 80 -5.05 -13.42 -13.90
C VAL A 80 -4.33 -14.13 -15.05
N ASN A 81 -3.08 -13.72 -15.35
CA ASN A 81 -2.29 -14.30 -16.44
C ASN A 81 -1.89 -15.76 -16.22
N ASN A 82 -1.85 -16.22 -14.97
CA ASN A 82 -1.57 -17.61 -14.62
C ASN A 82 -2.84 -18.42 -14.37
N ASN A 83 -4.01 -17.86 -14.65
CA ASN A 83 -5.32 -18.51 -14.46
C ASN A 83 -5.50 -19.06 -13.04
N ILE A 84 -5.04 -18.32 -12.03
CA ILE A 84 -5.28 -18.68 -10.64
C ILE A 84 -6.74 -18.37 -10.31
N ASP A 85 -7.50 -19.42 -10.05
CA ASP A 85 -8.92 -19.33 -9.76
C ASP A 85 -9.16 -18.99 -8.28
N PHE A 86 -9.88 -17.88 -8.01
CA PHE A 86 -10.26 -17.45 -6.68
C PHE A 86 -11.58 -16.67 -6.70
N ASP A 87 -12.35 -16.79 -5.63
CA ASP A 87 -13.59 -16.03 -5.42
C ASP A 87 -13.29 -14.68 -4.75
N TRP A 88 -12.29 -14.64 -3.85
CA TRP A 88 -11.94 -13.46 -3.08
C TRP A 88 -10.44 -13.22 -3.06
N LEU A 89 -10.05 -11.96 -3.35
CA LEU A 89 -8.68 -11.48 -3.15
C LEU A 89 -8.62 -10.65 -1.86
N ILE A 90 -7.90 -11.15 -0.86
CA ILE A 90 -7.75 -10.53 0.45
C ILE A 90 -6.37 -9.87 0.53
N LYS A 91 -6.34 -8.53 0.53
CA LYS A 91 -5.10 -7.78 0.64
C LYS A 91 -4.70 -7.60 2.10
N LEU A 92 -3.47 -7.99 2.43
CA LEU A 92 -2.88 -7.85 3.75
C LEU A 92 -1.53 -7.13 3.69
N SER A 93 -1.19 -6.43 4.76
CA SER A 93 0.21 -6.12 5.08
C SER A 93 0.81 -7.30 5.86
N ALA A 94 2.09 -7.58 5.67
CA ALA A 94 2.77 -8.59 6.48
C ALA A 94 2.88 -8.22 7.98
N GLN A 95 2.45 -7.02 8.36
CA GLN A 95 2.32 -6.59 9.76
C GLN A 95 0.92 -6.86 10.33
N ASP A 96 -0.04 -7.23 9.49
CA ASP A 96 -1.39 -7.58 9.91
C ASP A 96 -1.41 -8.95 10.57
N TYR A 97 -2.42 -9.15 11.40
CA TYR A 97 -2.68 -10.43 12.05
C TYR A 97 -4.18 -10.65 12.19
N PRO A 98 -4.70 -11.84 11.91
CA PRO A 98 -6.12 -12.11 12.02
C PRO A 98 -6.62 -11.91 13.46
N THR A 99 -7.68 -11.14 13.63
CA THR A 99 -8.35 -10.92 14.92
C THR A 99 -9.49 -11.90 15.16
N ARG A 100 -9.83 -12.67 14.13
CA ARG A 100 -10.82 -13.76 14.14
C ARG A 100 -10.25 -14.98 13.44
N PRO A 101 -10.77 -16.18 13.69
CA PRO A 101 -10.40 -17.36 12.92
C PRO A 101 -10.58 -17.14 11.43
N ILE A 102 -9.59 -17.53 10.64
CA ILE A 102 -9.61 -17.39 9.16
C ILE A 102 -10.84 -18.07 8.58
N SER A 103 -11.23 -19.24 9.11
CA SER A 103 -12.43 -19.97 8.68
C SER A 103 -13.73 -19.15 8.85
N GLU A 104 -13.84 -18.36 9.91
CA GLU A 104 -14.99 -17.47 10.13
C GLU A 104 -14.98 -16.30 9.15
N ILE A 105 -13.81 -15.73 8.87
CA ILE A 105 -13.64 -14.66 7.88
C ILE A 105 -14.05 -15.16 6.50
N GLU A 106 -13.51 -16.30 6.07
CA GLU A 106 -13.82 -16.90 4.77
C GLU A 106 -15.29 -17.33 4.67
N TYR A 107 -15.86 -17.86 5.75
CA TYR A 107 -17.29 -18.16 5.80
C TYR A 107 -18.13 -16.90 5.62
N SER A 108 -17.80 -15.81 6.29
CA SER A 108 -18.50 -14.53 6.16
C SER A 108 -18.43 -13.99 4.73
N LEU A 109 -17.26 -14.08 4.09
CA LEU A 109 -17.05 -13.68 2.69
C LEU A 109 -17.87 -14.56 1.74
N SER A 110 -17.99 -15.87 2.01
CA SER A 110 -18.76 -16.78 1.17
C SER A 110 -20.29 -16.54 1.20
N LYS A 111 -20.79 -15.84 2.22
CA LYS A 111 -22.21 -15.52 2.42
C LYS A 111 -22.58 -14.12 2.01
N THR A 112 -21.62 -13.25 1.76
CA THR A 112 -21.91 -11.86 1.38
C THR A 112 -22.41 -11.78 -0.07
N GLN A 113 -23.24 -10.76 -0.32
CA GLN A 113 -23.71 -10.39 -1.65
C GLN A 113 -22.91 -9.21 -2.24
N TYR A 114 -21.89 -8.71 -1.50
CA TYR A 114 -21.05 -7.62 -1.94
C TYR A 114 -19.88 -8.15 -2.78
N ASP A 115 -19.48 -7.37 -3.79
CA ASP A 115 -18.33 -7.66 -4.65
C ASP A 115 -16.99 -7.27 -4.00
N GLY A 116 -17.02 -6.52 -2.91
CA GLY A 116 -15.82 -6.10 -2.19
C GLY A 116 -16.12 -5.31 -0.92
N PHE A 117 -15.09 -5.22 -0.09
CA PHE A 117 -15.09 -4.40 1.13
C PHE A 117 -13.93 -3.42 1.05
N MET A 118 -14.27 -2.14 1.18
CA MET A 118 -13.30 -1.06 1.16
C MET A 118 -13.77 0.04 2.10
N GLU A 119 -12.89 0.50 2.99
CA GLU A 119 -13.14 1.70 3.75
C GLU A 119 -12.94 2.94 2.87
N TYR A 120 -13.86 3.86 2.90
CA TYR A 120 -13.75 5.13 2.22
C TYR A 120 -14.29 6.27 3.08
N PHE A 121 -13.75 7.47 2.90
CA PHE A 121 -14.22 8.68 3.55
C PHE A 121 -13.99 9.91 2.67
N LYS A 122 -14.80 10.93 2.86
CA LYS A 122 -14.65 12.21 2.16
C LYS A 122 -13.50 13.00 2.80
N VAL A 123 -12.42 13.18 2.04
CA VAL A 123 -11.17 13.79 2.55
C VAL A 123 -11.36 15.18 3.13
N PHE A 124 -12.27 16.00 2.57
CA PHE A 124 -12.53 17.37 2.99
C PHE A 124 -13.84 17.52 3.81
N SER A 125 -14.35 16.42 4.36
CA SER A 125 -15.50 16.49 5.27
C SER A 125 -15.06 16.72 6.71
N PRO A 126 -15.96 17.24 7.58
CA PRO A 126 -15.70 17.34 9.02
C PRO A 126 -15.41 15.98 9.69
N GLU A 127 -15.90 14.89 9.10
CA GLU A 127 -15.74 13.51 9.57
C GLU A 127 -14.43 12.88 9.11
N SER A 128 -13.63 13.60 8.32
CA SER A 128 -12.36 13.11 7.80
C SER A 128 -11.37 12.81 8.94
N HIS A 129 -10.74 11.65 8.90
CA HIS A 129 -9.62 11.30 9.79
C HIS A 129 -8.36 12.13 9.51
N TRP A 130 -8.32 12.83 8.39
CA TRP A 130 -7.20 13.70 8.00
C TRP A 130 -7.51 15.17 8.23
N SER A 131 -6.49 15.91 8.65
CA SER A 131 -6.59 17.36 8.66
C SER A 131 -6.74 17.89 7.22
N ILE A 132 -7.38 19.06 7.08
CA ILE A 132 -7.51 19.75 5.77
C ILE A 132 -6.13 19.94 5.11
N LYS A 133 -5.09 20.22 5.90
CA LYS A 133 -3.72 20.38 5.41
C LYS A 133 -3.17 19.09 4.83
N GLU A 134 -3.42 17.97 5.47
CA GLU A 134 -2.97 16.65 5.03
C GLU A 134 -3.73 16.23 3.77
N GLY A 135 -5.06 16.27 3.78
CA GLY A 135 -5.89 15.97 2.62
C GLY A 135 -5.52 16.82 1.42
N SER A 136 -5.41 18.15 1.60
CA SER A 136 -4.95 19.05 0.54
C SER A 136 -3.58 18.65 -0.01
N GLY A 137 -2.66 18.25 0.89
CA GLY A 137 -1.33 17.82 0.48
C GLY A 137 -1.33 16.60 -0.41
N ARG A 138 -2.19 15.64 -0.11
CA ARG A 138 -2.25 14.36 -0.84
C ARG A 138 -3.00 14.48 -2.16
N TYR A 139 -4.09 15.24 -2.22
CA TYR A 139 -5.01 15.24 -3.36
C TYR A 139 -4.93 16.46 -4.28
N LEU A 140 -4.52 17.62 -3.77
CA LEU A 140 -4.49 18.85 -4.59
C LEU A 140 -3.14 19.14 -5.25
N TYR A 141 -2.13 18.34 -4.98
CA TYR A 141 -0.78 18.57 -5.50
C TYR A 141 -0.24 17.35 -6.22
N ARG A 142 0.39 17.58 -7.38
CA ARG A 142 1.21 16.58 -8.05
C ARG A 142 2.66 16.81 -7.64
N TYR A 143 3.30 15.77 -7.10
CA TYR A 143 4.66 15.85 -6.59
C TYR A 143 5.67 15.32 -7.60
N LYS A 144 6.80 16.04 -7.72
CA LYS A 144 8.01 15.54 -8.38
C LYS A 144 9.09 15.30 -7.33
N LYS A 145 9.68 14.13 -7.32
CA LYS A 145 10.84 13.83 -6.49
C LYS A 145 12.03 14.66 -6.97
N ASN A 146 12.82 15.18 -6.01
CA ASN A 146 14.11 15.74 -6.35
C ASN A 146 15.05 14.62 -6.78
N PRO A 147 15.70 14.69 -7.97
CA PRO A 147 16.66 13.69 -8.41
C PRO A 147 17.93 13.66 -7.57
N PHE A 148 18.22 14.74 -6.83
CA PHE A 148 19.42 14.83 -5.99
C PHE A 148 19.13 14.27 -4.59
N SER A 149 19.94 13.29 -4.17
CA SER A 149 19.93 12.78 -2.79
C SER A 149 20.61 13.82 -1.89
N LEU A 150 19.80 14.60 -1.18
CA LEU A 150 20.30 15.58 -0.21
C LEU A 150 20.46 14.92 1.16
N PRO A 151 21.55 15.20 1.91
CA PRO A 151 21.73 14.67 3.25
C PRO A 151 20.64 15.16 4.20
N LYS A 152 20.20 14.31 5.16
CA LYS A 152 19.08 14.59 6.07
C LYS A 152 19.26 15.87 6.90
N TRP A 153 20.50 16.21 7.28
CA TRP A 153 20.78 17.44 8.03
C TRP A 153 20.42 18.70 7.24
N LEU A 154 20.62 18.69 5.91
CA LEU A 154 20.29 19.81 5.04
C LEU A 154 18.79 20.09 5.01
N PHE A 155 17.96 19.06 5.17
CA PHE A 155 16.50 19.24 5.29
C PHE A 155 16.10 20.03 6.54
N SER A 156 16.80 19.83 7.66
CA SER A 156 16.54 20.58 8.90
C SER A 156 16.91 22.04 8.73
N VAL A 157 18.03 22.32 8.09
CA VAL A 157 18.47 23.69 7.77
C VAL A 157 17.50 24.36 6.79
N LEU A 158 17.10 23.67 5.71
CA LEU A 158 16.15 24.20 4.73
C LEU A 158 14.78 24.49 5.36
N LYS A 159 14.27 23.61 6.24
CA LYS A 159 13.01 23.84 6.97
C LYS A 159 13.05 25.12 7.85
N ALA A 160 14.20 25.44 8.40
CA ALA A 160 14.38 26.61 9.27
C ALA A 160 14.53 27.94 8.47
N THR A 161 14.75 27.87 7.16
CA THR A 161 14.98 29.07 6.37
C THR A 161 13.69 29.79 5.96
N ARG A 162 13.69 31.12 6.04
CA ARG A 162 12.58 31.97 5.54
C ARG A 162 12.32 31.75 4.04
N ILE A 163 13.33 31.31 3.29
CA ILE A 163 13.27 31.06 1.84
C ILE A 163 12.26 29.95 1.53
N VAL A 164 12.29 28.83 2.27
CA VAL A 164 11.32 27.74 2.11
C VAL A 164 9.90 28.23 2.39
N ASN A 165 9.71 29.05 3.42
CA ASN A 165 8.39 29.61 3.74
C ASN A 165 7.87 30.55 2.65
N GLN A 166 8.73 31.32 2.00
CA GLN A 166 8.34 32.14 0.86
C GLN A 166 8.02 31.30 -0.38
N LEU A 167 8.80 30.28 -0.66
CA LEU A 167 8.58 29.38 -1.79
C LEU A 167 7.32 28.54 -1.63
N GLN A 168 6.93 28.20 -0.39
CA GLN A 168 5.67 27.49 -0.08
C GLN A 168 4.40 28.28 -0.47
N LYS A 169 4.49 29.58 -0.76
CA LYS A 169 3.38 30.35 -1.32
C LYS A 169 3.07 29.98 -2.77
N PHE A 170 4.07 29.52 -3.53
CA PHE A 170 3.94 29.21 -4.96
C PHE A 170 3.80 27.71 -5.22
N PHE A 171 4.46 26.86 -4.42
CA PHE A 171 4.41 25.41 -4.53
C PHE A 171 4.62 24.76 -3.16
N ARG A 172 4.07 23.58 -2.99
CA ARG A 172 4.23 22.84 -1.74
C ARG A 172 5.56 22.11 -1.73
N ILE A 173 6.33 22.28 -0.64
CA ILE A 173 7.54 21.50 -0.39
C ILE A 173 7.20 20.45 0.65
N ASP A 174 7.41 19.17 0.31
CA ASP A 174 7.23 18.04 1.21
C ASP A 174 8.57 17.39 1.50
N PHE A 175 8.82 17.13 2.79
CA PHE A 175 10.04 16.50 3.28
C PHE A 175 9.77 15.15 3.94
N GLU A 176 8.53 14.72 4.05
CA GLU A 176 8.15 13.51 4.79
C GLU A 176 8.70 12.26 4.11
N TYR A 177 8.66 12.24 2.78
CA TYR A 177 9.13 11.12 1.95
C TYR A 177 10.30 11.52 1.04
N GLY A 178 11.20 12.35 1.56
CA GLY A 178 12.27 12.99 0.78
C GLY A 178 11.85 14.36 0.24
N LEU A 179 12.80 15.10 -0.33
CA LEU A 179 12.50 16.41 -0.91
C LEU A 179 11.65 16.25 -2.17
N ARG A 180 10.40 16.71 -2.09
CA ARG A 180 9.45 16.70 -3.20
C ARG A 180 8.83 18.07 -3.40
N PHE A 181 8.63 18.45 -4.66
CA PHE A 181 7.98 19.68 -5.04
C PHE A 181 6.58 19.40 -5.54
N GLY A 182 5.57 19.94 -4.85
CA GLY A 182 4.17 19.78 -5.18
C GLY A 182 3.63 20.98 -5.96
N PHE A 183 3.07 20.74 -7.13
CA PHE A 183 2.46 21.74 -8.00
C PHE A 183 0.96 21.48 -8.11
N LYS A 184 0.14 22.53 -8.01
CA LYS A 184 -1.29 22.42 -8.32
C LYS A 184 -1.45 22.27 -9.83
N PRO A 185 -1.99 21.18 -10.33
CA PRO A 185 -2.28 21.06 -11.76
C PRO A 185 -3.40 22.01 -12.17
N LYS A 186 -3.27 22.64 -13.32
CA LYS A 186 -4.23 23.66 -13.83
C LYS A 186 -5.64 23.12 -14.14
N SER A 187 -5.84 21.79 -14.24
CA SER A 187 -7.09 21.25 -14.82
C SER A 187 -7.46 19.82 -14.41
N ILE A 188 -7.02 19.31 -13.27
CA ILE A 188 -7.31 17.88 -12.95
C ILE A 188 -8.65 17.70 -12.22
N PHE A 189 -9.20 18.72 -11.62
CA PHE A 189 -10.46 18.61 -10.90
C PHE A 189 -11.48 19.59 -11.46
N ASN A 190 -12.36 19.08 -12.32
CA ASN A 190 -13.67 19.69 -12.46
C ASN A 190 -14.29 19.75 -11.06
N SER A 191 -15.06 20.82 -10.79
CA SER A 191 -15.76 21.06 -9.53
C SER A 191 -16.61 19.89 -9.01
N ASN A 192 -16.81 18.86 -9.84
CA ASN A 192 -17.60 17.66 -9.56
C ASN A 192 -16.76 16.43 -9.18
N PHE A 193 -15.43 16.52 -9.11
CA PHE A 193 -14.61 15.39 -8.70
C PHE A 193 -14.58 15.28 -7.17
N GLN A 194 -15.32 14.33 -6.64
CA GLN A 194 -15.24 13.94 -5.24
C GLN A 194 -14.08 12.95 -5.06
N CYS A 195 -13.02 13.37 -4.38
CA CYS A 195 -11.95 12.48 -4.00
C CYS A 195 -12.44 11.60 -2.84
N TYR A 196 -12.55 10.32 -3.09
CA TYR A 196 -12.71 9.30 -2.06
C TYR A 196 -11.33 8.71 -1.80
N GLY A 197 -10.90 8.70 -0.54
CA GLY A 197 -9.61 8.15 -0.08
C GLY A 197 -9.79 6.79 0.57
#